data_9b2a87caaf9ac25ae5b69d3c85ddf304
#
_entry.id   9b2a87caaf9ac25ae5b69d3c85ddf304
#
_cell.length_a   1.000
_cell.length_b   1.000
_cell.length_c   1.000
_cell.angle_alpha   90.00
_cell.angle_beta   90.00
_cell.angle_gamma   90.00
#
_symmetry.space_group_name_H-M   'P 1'
#
loop_
_entity.id
_entity.type
_entity.pdbx_description
1 polymer ?
#
loop_
_entity_poly.entity_id
_entity_poly.type
_entity_poly.pdbx_seq_one_letter_code
_entity_poly.pdbx_strand_id
1 'polypeptide(L)'
;MTLKVHNTATRSLQAFEPLEAGIVRVYGCGPTIYNHAHIGNFRTFLFFDLVHRYLDWSGYEVRFVMNLTDVDDKVIESAVESGITITEKTTPFGEAFLADSRSEERRVGKEGRSR
;
A
#
# COMPACT_ATOMS: atom_id res chain seq x y z
N MET A 1 24.17 -10.65 1.15
CA MET A 1 23.07 -11.55 0.74
C MET A 1 22.34 -10.94 -0.42
N THR A 2 22.05 -11.70 -1.47
CA THR A 2 21.28 -11.19 -2.62
C THR A 2 19.81 -11.44 -2.35
N LEU A 3 18.99 -10.38 -2.36
CA LEU A 3 17.53 -10.49 -2.29
C LEU A 3 17.02 -11.31 -3.48
N LYS A 4 16.15 -12.25 -3.23
CA LYS A 4 15.46 -13.00 -4.28
C LYS A 4 13.95 -12.81 -4.14
N VAL A 5 13.28 -12.59 -5.26
CA VAL A 5 11.83 -12.40 -5.32
C VAL A 5 11.21 -13.40 -6.30
N HIS A 6 10.00 -13.84 -6.01
CA HIS A 6 9.24 -14.67 -6.93
C HIS A 6 8.66 -13.80 -8.04
N ASN A 7 9.05 -14.08 -9.27
CA ASN A 7 8.51 -13.40 -10.44
C ASN A 7 7.37 -14.25 -11.04
N THR A 8 6.15 -13.72 -10.98
CA THR A 8 4.96 -14.41 -11.47
C THR A 8 4.98 -14.63 -12.99
N ALA A 9 5.59 -13.72 -13.75
CA ALA A 9 5.69 -13.84 -15.20
C ALA A 9 6.55 -15.04 -15.62
N THR A 10 7.64 -15.31 -14.90
CA THR A 10 8.54 -16.45 -15.16
C THR A 10 8.26 -17.66 -14.26
N ARG A 11 7.37 -17.50 -13.27
CA ARG A 11 7.03 -18.51 -12.24
C ARG A 11 8.26 -19.05 -11.52
N SER A 12 9.25 -18.22 -11.28
CA SER A 12 10.52 -18.63 -10.68
C SER A 12 11.03 -17.61 -9.65
N LEU A 13 11.85 -18.07 -8.72
CA LEU A 13 12.55 -17.24 -7.78
C LEU A 13 13.80 -16.65 -8.46
N GLN A 14 13.88 -15.33 -8.58
CA GLN A 14 14.95 -14.62 -9.28
C GLN A 14 15.70 -13.68 -8.33
N ALA A 15 16.99 -13.46 -8.61
CA ALA A 15 17.71 -12.38 -7.96
C ALA A 15 17.04 -11.04 -8.28
N PHE A 16 16.89 -10.22 -7.24
CA PHE A 16 16.34 -8.89 -7.42
C PHE A 16 17.40 -7.95 -8.01
N GLU A 17 17.09 -7.36 -9.15
CA GLU A 17 17.91 -6.37 -9.82
C GLU A 17 17.03 -5.14 -10.12
N PRO A 18 17.34 -3.95 -9.59
CA PRO A 18 16.59 -2.75 -9.91
C PRO A 18 16.85 -2.32 -11.36
N LEU A 19 15.82 -1.75 -12.01
CA LEU A 19 15.93 -1.23 -13.37
C LEU A 19 16.91 -0.04 -13.49
N GLU A 20 17.10 0.68 -12.39
CA GLU A 20 18.00 1.82 -12.27
C GLU A 20 18.90 1.60 -11.06
N ALA A 21 20.20 1.73 -11.23
CA ALA A 21 21.16 1.47 -10.18
C ALA A 21 20.88 2.32 -8.93
N GLY A 22 20.70 1.66 -7.78
CA GLY A 22 20.46 2.31 -6.50
C GLY A 22 19.02 2.78 -6.26
N ILE A 23 18.14 2.76 -7.27
CA ILE A 23 16.75 3.23 -7.15
C ILE A 23 15.77 2.08 -7.37
N VAL A 24 14.85 1.89 -6.43
CA VAL A 24 13.77 0.90 -6.53
C VAL A 24 12.44 1.62 -6.59
N ARG A 25 11.69 1.37 -7.65
CA ARG A 25 10.31 1.85 -7.79
C ARG A 25 9.36 0.72 -7.49
N VAL A 26 8.50 0.90 -6.49
CA VAL A 26 7.50 -0.08 -6.06
C VAL A 26 6.12 0.49 -6.27
N TYR A 27 5.27 -0.25 -6.95
CA TYR A 27 3.85 0.03 -7.04
C TYR A 27 3.07 -1.03 -6.27
N GLY A 28 2.30 -0.60 -5.28
CA GLY A 28 1.40 -1.44 -4.51
C GLY A 28 -0.06 -1.22 -4.92
N CYS A 29 -0.84 -2.29 -5.09
CA CYS A 29 -2.28 -2.18 -5.24
C CYS A 29 -2.89 -1.85 -3.87
N GLY A 30 -3.52 -0.68 -3.76
CA GLY A 30 -4.18 -0.22 -2.55
C GLY A 30 -5.62 -0.73 -2.42
N PRO A 31 -6.36 -0.27 -1.42
CA PRO A 31 -7.73 -0.71 -1.17
C PRO A 31 -8.71 -0.10 -2.17
N THR A 32 -9.82 -0.83 -2.40
CA THR A 32 -11.03 -0.27 -2.99
C THR A 32 -11.84 0.34 -1.86
N ILE A 33 -12.08 1.66 -1.91
CA ILE A 33 -12.63 2.46 -0.83
C ILE A 33 -14.16 2.57 -0.85
N TYR A 34 -14.87 1.43 -0.87
CA TYR A 34 -16.34 1.38 -0.76
C TYR A 34 -16.82 1.00 0.65
N ASN A 35 -15.90 0.56 1.52
CA ASN A 35 -16.16 0.18 2.90
C ASN A 35 -14.89 0.36 3.75
N HIS A 36 -15.00 0.26 5.08
CA HIS A 36 -13.84 0.28 5.97
C HIS A 36 -12.88 -0.88 5.66
N ALA A 37 -11.60 -0.59 5.67
CA ALA A 37 -10.58 -1.62 5.58
C ALA A 37 -10.57 -2.47 6.86
N HIS A 38 -10.51 -3.79 6.70
CA HIS A 38 -10.39 -4.73 7.81
C HIS A 38 -8.95 -5.24 7.95
N ILE A 39 -8.66 -5.94 9.05
CA ILE A 39 -7.30 -6.43 9.36
C ILE A 39 -6.68 -7.26 8.22
N GLY A 40 -7.48 -7.99 7.45
CA GLY A 40 -7.00 -8.75 6.30
C GLY A 40 -6.45 -7.86 5.17
N ASN A 41 -7.04 -6.67 4.97
CA ASN A 41 -6.53 -5.69 4.03
C ASN A 41 -5.21 -5.09 4.53
N PHE A 42 -5.15 -4.71 5.81
CA PHE A 42 -3.94 -4.15 6.42
C PHE A 42 -2.76 -5.11 6.41
N ARG A 43 -2.98 -6.42 6.46
CA ARG A 43 -1.91 -7.41 6.27
C ARG A 43 -1.13 -7.19 4.98
N THR A 44 -1.81 -6.87 3.87
CA THR A 44 -1.16 -6.58 2.59
C THR A 44 -0.35 -5.29 2.65
N PHE A 45 -0.90 -4.25 3.27
CA PHE A 45 -0.25 -2.95 3.37
C PHE A 45 0.97 -2.98 4.31
N LEU A 46 0.88 -3.73 5.41
CA LEU A 46 2.02 -4.01 6.29
C LEU A 46 3.13 -4.79 5.57
N PHE A 47 2.76 -5.69 4.67
CA PHE A 47 3.76 -6.39 3.85
C PHE A 47 4.47 -5.41 2.90
N PHE A 48 3.77 -4.48 2.27
CA PHE A 48 4.39 -3.44 1.46
C PHE A 48 5.31 -2.53 2.29
N ASP A 49 4.91 -2.15 3.49
CA ASP A 49 5.76 -1.38 4.41
C ASP A 49 7.03 -2.16 4.78
N LEU A 50 6.91 -3.46 5.07
CA LEU A 50 8.06 -4.32 5.33
C LEU A 50 9.02 -4.37 4.13
N VAL A 51 8.50 -4.54 2.92
CA VAL A 51 9.31 -4.55 1.69
C VAL A 51 10.02 -3.21 1.49
N HIS A 52 9.30 -2.10 1.69
CA HIS A 52 9.87 -0.75 1.61
C HIS A 52 11.04 -0.60 2.59
N ARG A 53 10.81 -0.87 3.87
CA ARG A 53 11.84 -0.76 4.92
C ARG A 53 13.04 -1.67 4.69
N TYR A 54 12.82 -2.88 4.19
CA TYR A 54 13.90 -3.80 3.88
C TYR A 54 14.77 -3.29 2.72
N LEU A 55 14.16 -2.75 1.67
CA LEU A 55 14.87 -2.18 0.53
C LEU A 55 15.66 -0.92 0.92
N ASP A 56 15.05 -0.03 1.72
CA ASP A 56 15.71 1.16 2.27
C ASP A 56 16.90 0.77 3.17
N TRP A 57 16.70 -0.17 4.09
CA TRP A 57 17.76 -0.73 4.92
C TRP A 57 18.88 -1.38 4.09
N SER A 58 18.56 -1.96 2.93
CA SER A 58 19.52 -2.56 2.00
C SER A 58 20.30 -1.51 1.20
N GLY A 59 20.04 -0.21 1.39
CA GLY A 59 20.75 0.89 0.78
C GLY A 59 20.18 1.40 -0.54
N TYR A 60 18.96 1.02 -0.90
CA TYR A 60 18.27 1.56 -2.07
C TYR A 60 17.51 2.85 -1.74
N GLU A 61 17.44 3.78 -2.69
CA GLU A 61 16.42 4.84 -2.70
C GLU A 61 15.10 4.24 -3.14
N VAL A 62 14.14 4.15 -2.23
CA VAL A 62 12.84 3.52 -2.52
C VAL A 62 11.79 4.57 -2.86
N ARG A 63 11.19 4.46 -4.05
CA ARG A 63 10.04 5.26 -4.48
C ARG A 63 8.81 4.38 -4.50
N PHE A 64 8.02 4.48 -3.44
CA PHE A 64 6.81 3.69 -3.27
C PHE A 64 5.56 4.49 -3.64
N VAL A 65 4.70 3.89 -4.46
CA VAL A 65 3.40 4.44 -4.85
C VAL A 65 2.33 3.38 -4.61
N MET A 66 1.21 3.80 -4.03
CA MET A 66 0.03 2.97 -3.87
C MET A 66 -1.20 3.77 -4.29
N ASN A 67 -2.09 3.14 -5.05
CA ASN A 67 -3.36 3.76 -5.42
C ASN A 67 -4.42 3.58 -4.31
N LEU A 68 -5.44 4.44 -4.36
CA LEU A 68 -6.73 4.20 -3.73
C LEU A 68 -7.73 4.03 -4.86
N THR A 69 -8.41 2.88 -4.93
CA THR A 69 -9.38 2.60 -5.98
C THR A 69 -10.74 3.16 -5.58
N ASP A 70 -11.09 4.28 -6.18
CA ASP A 70 -12.35 5.01 -5.96
C ASP A 70 -13.41 4.75 -7.03
N VAL A 71 -13.04 4.07 -8.12
CA VAL A 71 -13.94 3.67 -9.20
C VAL A 71 -13.70 2.21 -9.55
N ASP A 72 -14.65 1.36 -9.21
CA ASP A 72 -14.77 -0.03 -9.69
C ASP A 72 -16.23 -0.48 -9.58
N ASP A 73 -16.56 -1.67 -10.04
CA ASP A 73 -17.93 -2.18 -10.07
C ASP A 73 -18.57 -2.17 -8.68
N LYS A 74 -17.84 -2.57 -7.63
CA LYS A 74 -18.33 -2.60 -6.24
C LYS A 74 -18.61 -1.20 -5.70
N VAL A 75 -17.78 -0.22 -6.05
CA VAL A 75 -18.00 1.18 -5.67
C VAL A 75 -19.25 1.72 -6.34
N ILE A 76 -19.42 1.45 -7.64
CA ILE A 76 -20.57 1.91 -8.41
C ILE A 76 -21.87 1.29 -7.86
N GLU A 77 -21.89 -0.02 -7.69
CA GLU A 77 -23.05 -0.75 -7.11
C GLU A 77 -23.42 -0.18 -5.74
N SER A 78 -22.44 -0.03 -4.86
CA SER A 78 -22.64 0.47 -3.49
C SER A 78 -23.14 1.93 -3.46
N ALA A 79 -22.69 2.78 -4.38
CA ALA A 79 -23.16 4.15 -4.51
C ALA A 79 -24.61 4.20 -5.01
N VAL A 80 -24.95 3.40 -6.02
CA VAL A 80 -26.31 3.27 -6.55
C VAL A 80 -27.28 2.76 -5.48
N GLU A 81 -26.92 1.69 -4.74
CA GLU A 81 -27.75 1.16 -3.64
C GLU A 81 -27.99 2.18 -2.54
N SER A 82 -27.00 3.04 -2.27
CA SER A 82 -27.10 4.08 -1.23
C SER A 82 -27.78 5.35 -1.74
N GLY A 83 -28.02 5.50 -3.04
CA GLY A 83 -28.60 6.70 -3.66
C GLY A 83 -27.73 7.95 -3.57
N ILE A 84 -26.42 7.79 -3.51
CA ILE A 84 -25.42 8.87 -3.40
C ILE A 84 -24.41 8.80 -4.53
N THR A 85 -23.64 9.86 -4.72
CA THR A 85 -22.57 9.88 -5.73
C THR A 85 -21.39 8.99 -5.33
N ILE A 86 -20.58 8.58 -6.31
CA ILE A 86 -19.35 7.82 -6.08
C ILE A 86 -18.41 8.58 -5.11
N THR A 87 -18.26 9.89 -5.29
CA THR A 87 -17.41 10.72 -4.44
C THR A 87 -17.92 10.78 -3.00
N GLU A 88 -19.22 10.96 -2.79
CA GLU A 88 -19.83 10.93 -1.46
C GLU A 88 -19.67 9.57 -0.79
N LYS A 89 -19.69 8.49 -1.57
CA LYS A 89 -19.47 7.13 -1.07
C LYS A 89 -18.02 6.89 -0.67
N THR A 90 -17.06 7.29 -1.49
CA THR A 90 -15.64 6.91 -1.35
C THR A 90 -14.85 7.81 -0.40
N THR A 91 -15.18 9.10 -0.33
CA THR A 91 -14.43 10.08 0.47
C THR A 91 -14.28 9.66 1.94
N PRO A 92 -15.35 9.32 2.69
CA PRO A 92 -15.21 8.97 4.10
C PRO A 92 -14.36 7.72 4.33
N PHE A 93 -14.46 6.71 3.45
CA PHE A 93 -13.66 5.49 3.57
C PHE A 93 -12.20 5.70 3.19
N GLY A 94 -11.91 6.56 2.22
CA GLY A 94 -10.56 6.97 1.88
C GLY A 94 -9.89 7.72 3.04
N GLU A 95 -10.59 8.66 3.66
CA GLU A 95 -10.10 9.40 4.84
C GLU A 95 -9.87 8.46 6.03
N ALA A 96 -10.80 7.55 6.32
CA ALA A 96 -10.66 6.55 7.37
C ALA A 96 -9.44 5.66 7.14
N PHE A 97 -9.25 5.13 5.92
CA PHE A 97 -8.09 4.33 5.55
C PHE A 97 -6.77 5.08 5.78
N LEU A 98 -6.70 6.35 5.35
CA LEU A 98 -5.50 7.16 5.54
C LEU A 98 -5.24 7.48 7.01
N ALA A 99 -6.29 7.69 7.80
CA ALA A 99 -6.18 7.92 9.24
C ALA A 99 -5.65 6.69 9.97
N ASP A 100 -6.21 5.51 9.67
CA ASP A 100 -5.81 4.23 10.26
C ASP A 100 -4.36 3.88 9.89
N SER A 101 -3.99 4.06 8.61
CA SER A 101 -2.62 3.83 8.14
C SER A 101 -1.60 4.75 8.81
N ARG A 102 -1.95 6.03 9.08
CA ARG A 102 -1.06 6.99 9.74
C ARG A 102 -0.90 6.78 11.24
N SER A 103 -1.87 6.17 11.90
CA SER A 103 -1.81 5.96 13.35
C SER A 103 -0.65 5.06 13.75
N GLU A 104 -0.36 4.04 12.97
CA GLU A 104 0.77 3.14 13.17
C GLU A 104 2.12 3.84 12.92
N GLU A 105 2.26 4.57 11.83
CA GLU A 105 3.48 5.32 11.50
C GLU A 105 3.82 6.39 12.54
N ARG A 106 2.82 7.09 13.09
CA ARG A 106 3.05 8.15 14.09
C ARG A 106 3.60 7.63 15.40
N ARG A 107 3.23 6.43 15.83
CA ARG A 107 3.74 5.82 17.07
C ARG A 107 5.20 5.42 16.92
N VAL A 108 5.55 4.77 15.84
CA VAL A 108 6.94 4.32 15.57
C VAL A 108 7.87 5.50 15.30
N GLY A 109 7.44 6.51 14.55
CA GLY A 109 8.28 7.65 14.18
C GLY A 109 8.55 8.67 15.29
N LYS A 110 7.64 8.85 16.26
CA LYS A 110 7.82 9.79 17.36
C LYS A 110 8.66 9.21 18.52
N GLU A 111 8.51 7.95 18.82
CA GLU A 111 9.27 7.30 19.90
C GLU A 111 10.73 7.06 19.50
N GLY A 112 11.03 6.85 18.23
CA GLY A 112 12.40 6.71 17.74
C GLY A 112 13.20 8.02 17.66
N ARG A 113 12.56 9.19 17.77
CA ARG A 113 13.21 10.51 17.72
C ARG A 113 13.42 11.17 19.08
N SER A 114 12.97 10.55 20.16
CA SER A 114 13.09 11.09 21.54
C SER A 114 14.17 10.42 22.36
N ARG A 115 15.19 9.81 21.72
CA ARG A 115 16.38 9.30 22.41
C ARG A 115 17.65 9.77 21.73
#